data_3e1caddbba462e0d24a982d3dd407b5f
#
_entry.id   3e1caddbba462e0d24a982d3dd407b5f
#
_cell.length_a   1.000
_cell.length_b   1.000
_cell.length_c   1.000
_cell.angle_alpha   90.00
_cell.angle_beta   90.00
_cell.angle_gamma   90.00
#
_symmetry.space_group_name_H-M   'P 1'
#
loop_
_entity.id
_entity.type
_entity.pdbx_description
1 polymer ?
#
loop_
_entity_poly.entity_id
_entity_poly.type
_entity_poly.pdbx_seq_one_letter_code
_entity_poly.pdbx_strand_id
1 'polypeptide(L)'
;MKKIAILICCLVNQVVAQQAPKNIIFMVGDGMGVSQIYAGLTANHGTLNLEQFKVIGFHRNQASDNYVTDSAAGATAFATGKQTYNGAIGLDSTQKPCVSLLELAERKGLSTGLVSTCDITDAT
;
A
#
# COMPACT_ATOMS: atom_id res chain seq x y z
N MET A 1 -43.67 -48.73 3.43
CA MET A 1 -42.73 -47.87 4.16
C MET A 1 -41.72 -47.31 3.17
N LYS A 2 -41.91 -46.04 2.76
CA LYS A 2 -41.08 -45.38 1.78
C LYS A 2 -39.82 -44.83 2.46
N LYS A 3 -38.64 -45.30 2.09
CA LYS A 3 -37.38 -44.79 2.57
C LYS A 3 -37.07 -43.50 1.78
N ILE A 4 -37.16 -42.34 2.44
CA ILE A 4 -36.76 -41.07 1.92
C ILE A 4 -35.24 -41.01 2.05
N ALA A 5 -34.55 -41.10 0.91
CA ALA A 5 -33.13 -40.83 0.83
C ALA A 5 -32.92 -39.30 0.80
N ILE A 6 -32.44 -38.76 1.89
CA ILE A 6 -32.02 -37.35 1.98
C ILE A 6 -30.66 -37.28 1.28
N LEU A 7 -30.67 -36.74 0.05
CA LEU A 7 -29.45 -36.39 -0.67
C LEU A 7 -28.92 -35.08 -0.05
N ILE A 8 -27.99 -35.23 0.89
CA ILE A 8 -27.25 -34.09 1.40
C ILE A 8 -26.26 -33.67 0.30
N CYS A 9 -26.66 -32.69 -0.48
CA CYS A 9 -25.77 -32.02 -1.42
C CYS A 9 -24.80 -31.16 -0.59
N CYS A 10 -23.66 -31.72 -0.22
CA CYS A 10 -22.52 -30.95 0.30
C CYS A 10 -22.05 -30.02 -0.79
N LEU A 11 -22.57 -28.80 -0.79
CA LEU A 11 -21.95 -27.67 -1.48
C LEU A 11 -20.61 -27.43 -0.78
N VAL A 12 -19.59 -28.11 -1.26
CA VAL A 12 -18.20 -27.78 -0.96
C VAL A 12 -17.96 -26.43 -1.63
N ASN A 13 -18.20 -25.36 -0.85
CA ASN A 13 -17.65 -24.07 -1.18
C ASN A 13 -16.13 -24.26 -1.22
N GLN A 14 -15.59 -24.45 -2.40
CA GLN A 14 -14.17 -24.32 -2.62
C GLN A 14 -13.82 -22.86 -2.30
N VAL A 15 -13.49 -22.60 -1.05
CA VAL A 15 -12.74 -21.42 -0.71
C VAL A 15 -11.43 -21.58 -1.47
N VAL A 16 -11.35 -20.95 -2.64
CA VAL A 16 -10.09 -20.79 -3.33
C VAL A 16 -9.23 -19.99 -2.37
N ALA A 17 -8.41 -20.72 -1.61
CA ALA A 17 -7.43 -20.10 -0.74
C ALA A 17 -6.53 -19.28 -1.66
N GLN A 18 -6.78 -17.99 -1.71
CA GLN A 18 -5.95 -17.07 -2.48
C GLN A 18 -4.54 -17.22 -1.94
N GLN A 19 -3.64 -17.76 -2.74
CA GLN A 19 -2.26 -17.92 -2.31
C GLN A 19 -1.74 -16.56 -1.87
N ALA A 20 -1.22 -16.49 -0.65
CA ALA A 20 -0.60 -15.27 -0.15
C ALA A 20 0.51 -14.83 -1.13
N PRO A 21 0.61 -13.54 -1.45
CA PRO A 21 1.65 -13.05 -2.34
C PRO A 21 3.02 -13.40 -1.76
N LYS A 22 3.89 -13.95 -2.61
CA LYS A 22 5.27 -14.33 -2.22
C LYS A 22 6.17 -13.11 -2.08
N ASN A 23 5.92 -12.09 -2.88
CA ASN A 23 6.69 -10.86 -2.91
C ASN A 23 5.73 -9.67 -2.96
N ILE A 24 6.12 -8.56 -2.36
CA ILE A 24 5.38 -7.30 -2.38
C ILE A 24 6.31 -6.23 -2.92
N ILE A 25 5.88 -5.55 -3.98
CA ILE A 25 6.53 -4.36 -4.50
C ILE A 25 5.61 -3.19 -4.20
N PHE A 26 6.06 -2.27 -3.35
CA PHE A 26 5.34 -1.07 -3.01
C PHE A 26 5.96 0.12 -3.75
N MET A 27 5.16 0.79 -4.59
CA MET A 27 5.63 1.90 -5.42
C MET A 27 4.92 3.18 -5.00
N VAL A 28 5.67 4.23 -4.73
CA VAL A 28 5.17 5.55 -4.37
C VAL A 28 5.55 6.56 -5.43
N GLY A 29 4.58 7.28 -5.96
CA GLY A 29 4.80 8.48 -6.74
C GLY A 29 4.66 9.69 -5.84
N ASP A 30 5.76 10.21 -5.32
CA ASP A 30 5.73 11.37 -4.43
C ASP A 30 5.27 12.62 -5.19
N GLY A 31 4.29 13.32 -4.62
CA GLY A 31 3.65 14.47 -5.25
C GLY A 31 2.86 14.15 -6.53
N MET A 32 2.72 12.88 -6.90
CA MET A 32 2.04 12.46 -8.11
C MET A 32 0.52 12.50 -7.93
N GLY A 33 -0.09 13.56 -8.41
CA GLY A 33 -1.55 13.73 -8.45
C GLY A 33 -2.13 13.47 -9.84
N VAL A 34 -3.40 13.80 -10.00
CA VAL A 34 -4.13 13.63 -11.28
C VAL A 34 -3.48 14.39 -12.42
N SER A 35 -2.93 15.58 -12.16
CA SER A 35 -2.26 16.40 -13.18
C SER A 35 -1.01 15.71 -13.74
N GLN A 36 -0.21 15.08 -12.89
CA GLN A 36 0.99 14.35 -13.29
C GLN A 36 0.63 13.09 -14.09
N ILE A 37 -0.42 12.39 -13.66
CA ILE A 37 -0.94 11.22 -14.38
C ILE A 37 -1.43 11.64 -15.77
N TYR A 38 -2.17 12.74 -15.87
CA TYR A 38 -2.66 13.25 -17.14
C TYR A 38 -1.54 13.73 -18.05
N ALA A 39 -0.54 14.41 -17.50
CA ALA A 39 0.67 14.80 -18.25
C ALA A 39 1.41 13.58 -18.81
N GLY A 40 1.60 12.55 -17.99
CA GLY A 40 2.19 11.28 -18.42
C GLY A 40 1.38 10.59 -19.52
N LEU A 41 0.07 10.54 -19.39
CA LEU A 41 -0.85 9.99 -20.40
C LEU A 41 -0.71 10.73 -21.74
N THR A 42 -0.67 12.06 -21.68
CA THR A 42 -0.52 12.92 -22.87
C THR A 42 0.84 12.70 -23.53
N ALA A 43 1.90 12.69 -22.75
CA ALA A 43 3.27 12.50 -23.26
C ALA A 43 3.48 11.10 -23.86
N ASN A 44 2.78 10.11 -23.36
CA ASN A 44 2.85 8.72 -23.84
C ASN A 44 1.71 8.34 -24.79
N HIS A 45 1.23 9.31 -25.57
CA HIS A 45 0.26 9.08 -26.65
C HIS A 45 -1.06 8.41 -26.20
N GLY A 46 -1.54 8.75 -25.02
CA GLY A 46 -2.84 8.31 -24.51
C GLY A 46 -2.85 6.95 -23.81
N THR A 47 -1.69 6.42 -23.41
CA THR A 47 -1.60 5.16 -22.67
C THR A 47 -0.64 5.25 -21.49
N LEU A 48 -0.93 4.56 -20.39
CA LEU A 48 -0.05 4.41 -19.23
C LEU A 48 -0.03 2.98 -18.73
N ASN A 49 1.13 2.54 -18.24
CA ASN A 49 1.23 1.24 -17.57
C ASN A 49 0.38 1.17 -16.29
N LEU A 50 0.03 2.30 -15.69
CA LEU A 50 -0.88 2.37 -14.54
C LEU A 50 -2.28 1.82 -14.86
N GLU A 51 -2.71 1.87 -16.12
CA GLU A 51 -4.01 1.34 -16.57
C GLU A 51 -4.10 -0.19 -16.50
N GLN A 52 -2.97 -0.88 -16.31
CA GLN A 52 -2.92 -2.33 -16.15
C GLN A 52 -3.37 -2.79 -14.75
N PHE A 53 -3.42 -1.90 -13.77
CA PHE A 53 -3.91 -2.24 -12.43
C PHE A 53 -5.43 -2.47 -12.48
N LYS A 54 -5.84 -3.63 -12.01
CA LYS A 54 -7.26 -4.05 -12.02
C LYS A 54 -8.04 -3.58 -10.79
N VAL A 55 -7.33 -3.22 -9.75
CA VAL A 55 -7.92 -2.76 -8.48
C VAL A 55 -7.48 -1.34 -8.22
N ILE A 56 -8.43 -0.46 -8.03
CA ILE A 56 -8.22 0.96 -7.77
C ILE A 56 -8.88 1.29 -6.44
N GLY A 57 -8.24 2.12 -5.64
CA GLY A 57 -8.77 2.61 -4.38
C GLY A 57 -8.41 4.07 -4.13
N PHE A 58 -8.99 4.62 -3.09
CA PHE A 58 -8.66 5.95 -2.59
C PHE A 58 -8.12 5.84 -1.18
N HIS A 59 -7.21 6.72 -0.82
CA HIS A 59 -6.75 6.87 0.55
C HIS A 59 -6.81 8.34 0.99
N ARG A 60 -6.87 8.55 2.28
CA ARG A 60 -6.75 9.87 2.88
C ARG A 60 -5.28 10.09 3.21
N ASN A 61 -4.72 11.18 2.68
CA ASN A 61 -3.29 11.47 2.79
C ASN A 61 -2.95 12.65 3.72
N GLN A 62 -3.93 13.22 4.43
CA GLN A 62 -3.67 14.34 5.33
C GLN A 62 -2.76 13.95 6.48
N ALA A 63 -1.88 14.87 6.89
CA ALA A 63 -1.13 14.75 8.13
C ALA A 63 -2.05 14.94 9.35
N SER A 64 -1.56 14.64 10.55
CA SER A 64 -2.36 14.82 11.78
C SER A 64 -2.54 16.28 12.18
N ASP A 65 -1.65 17.14 11.73
CA ASP A 65 -1.58 18.57 12.03
C ASP A 65 -1.93 19.47 10.83
N ASN A 66 -2.05 18.90 9.62
CA ASN A 66 -2.28 19.67 8.41
C ASN A 66 -3.08 18.87 7.37
N TYR A 67 -3.98 19.55 6.65
CA TYR A 67 -4.70 18.93 5.52
C TYR A 67 -3.78 18.59 4.34
N VAL A 68 -2.67 19.31 4.18
CA VAL A 68 -1.65 19.03 3.17
C VAL A 68 -0.52 18.27 3.85
N THR A 69 -0.32 17.02 3.46
CA THR A 69 0.79 16.21 3.94
C THR A 69 2.09 16.61 3.25
N ASP A 70 3.20 16.45 3.97
CA ASP A 70 4.53 16.38 3.35
C ASP A 70 4.97 14.95 3.08
N SER A 71 6.13 14.79 2.45
CA SER A 71 6.69 13.47 2.14
C SER A 71 6.99 12.66 3.40
N ALA A 72 7.45 13.30 4.46
CA ALA A 72 7.82 12.64 5.72
C ALA A 72 6.61 11.98 6.39
N ALA A 73 5.53 12.74 6.58
CA ALA A 73 4.30 12.24 7.18
C ALA A 73 3.64 11.18 6.28
N GLY A 74 3.63 11.39 4.96
CA GLY A 74 3.07 10.46 3.99
C GLY A 74 3.83 9.13 3.98
N ALA A 75 5.16 9.17 3.87
CA ALA A 75 6.00 7.97 3.89
C ALA A 75 5.91 7.24 5.23
N THR A 76 5.90 7.94 6.36
CA THR A 76 5.68 7.34 7.68
C THR A 76 4.35 6.62 7.75
N ALA A 77 3.27 7.21 7.22
CA ALA A 77 1.97 6.58 7.20
C ALA A 77 1.95 5.30 6.34
N PHE A 78 2.59 5.30 5.18
CA PHE A 78 2.72 4.10 4.35
C PHE A 78 3.59 3.02 5.01
N ALA A 79 4.71 3.41 5.61
CA ALA A 79 5.64 2.46 6.20
C ALA A 79 5.13 1.83 7.50
N THR A 80 4.30 2.52 8.26
CA THR A 80 3.93 2.12 9.64
C THR A 80 2.44 1.92 9.86
N GLY A 81 1.59 2.39 8.94
CA GLY A 81 0.13 2.44 9.11
C GLY A 81 -0.33 3.47 10.15
N LYS A 82 0.53 4.43 10.54
CA LYS A 82 0.23 5.46 11.53
C LYS A 82 0.21 6.84 10.88
N GLN A 83 -0.88 7.57 11.06
CA GLN A 83 -0.93 8.99 10.72
C GLN A 83 -0.03 9.78 11.67
N THR A 84 0.71 10.74 11.13
CA THR A 84 1.62 11.59 11.90
C THR A 84 1.61 13.04 11.40
N TYR A 85 2.35 13.92 12.05
CA TYR A 85 2.48 15.33 11.72
C TYR A 85 3.55 15.55 10.64
N ASN A 86 3.47 16.68 9.94
CA ASN A 86 4.46 17.03 8.91
C ASN A 86 5.87 17.11 9.50
N GLY A 87 6.86 16.63 8.76
CA GLY A 87 8.26 16.52 9.19
C GLY A 87 8.58 15.27 10.00
N ALA A 88 7.60 14.48 10.44
CA ALA A 88 7.85 13.27 11.22
C ALA A 88 8.29 12.11 10.34
N ILE A 89 9.43 11.51 10.64
CA ILE A 89 9.96 10.31 10.00
C ILE A 89 9.99 9.18 11.02
N GLY A 90 9.20 8.13 10.77
CA GLY A 90 9.15 6.95 11.64
C GLY A 90 8.57 7.18 13.04
N LEU A 91 7.89 8.30 13.28
CA LEU A 91 7.26 8.67 14.55
C LEU A 91 5.74 8.74 14.41
N ASP A 92 5.00 8.37 15.42
CA ASP A 92 3.56 8.61 15.48
C ASP A 92 3.21 10.05 15.89
N SER A 93 1.94 10.39 15.91
CA SER A 93 1.45 11.72 16.31
C SER A 93 1.79 12.11 17.76
N THR A 94 2.24 11.16 18.58
CA THR A 94 2.71 11.37 19.96
C THR A 94 4.24 11.36 20.08
N GLN A 95 4.96 11.45 18.95
CA GLN A 95 6.41 11.42 18.85
C GLN A 95 7.08 10.12 19.31
N LYS A 96 6.34 9.02 19.29
CA LYS A 96 6.88 7.69 19.62
C LYS A 96 7.34 6.97 18.35
N PRO A 97 8.52 6.31 18.38
CA PRO A 97 8.98 5.50 17.26
C PRO A 97 7.98 4.42 16.87
N CYS A 98 7.80 4.25 15.57
CA CYS A 98 6.93 3.24 14.98
C CYS A 98 7.77 2.14 14.32
N VAL A 99 7.28 0.92 14.39
CA VAL A 99 7.87 -0.21 13.66
C VAL A 99 7.37 -0.16 12.21
N SER A 100 8.28 -0.20 11.26
CA SER A 100 7.98 -0.17 9.83
C SER A 100 7.63 -1.55 9.26
N LEU A 101 7.02 -1.55 8.08
CA LEU A 101 6.75 -2.78 7.31
C LEU A 101 8.05 -3.54 6.99
N LEU A 102 9.15 -2.83 6.70
CA LEU A 102 10.44 -3.44 6.43
C LEU A 102 10.96 -4.18 7.67
N GLU A 103 10.96 -3.53 8.83
CA GLU A 103 11.35 -4.17 10.09
C GLU A 103 10.49 -5.39 10.40
N LEU A 104 9.18 -5.32 10.15
CA LEU A 104 8.27 -6.45 10.35
C LEU A 104 8.58 -7.60 9.38
N ALA A 105 8.96 -7.28 8.14
CA ALA A 105 9.35 -8.27 7.14
C ALA A 105 10.66 -8.96 7.55
N GLU A 106 11.67 -8.21 7.97
CA GLU A 106 12.94 -8.75 8.43
C GLU A 106 12.79 -9.63 9.66
N ARG A 107 11.96 -9.23 10.63
CA ARG A 107 11.64 -10.07 11.81
C ARG A 107 11.00 -11.39 11.43
N LYS A 108 10.39 -11.47 10.23
CA LYS A 108 9.82 -12.71 9.66
C LYS A 108 10.80 -13.46 8.75
N GLY A 109 12.05 -13.04 8.67
CA GLY A 109 13.07 -13.66 7.82
C GLY A 109 12.88 -13.38 6.32
N LEU A 110 12.12 -12.33 5.96
CA LEU A 110 11.96 -11.91 4.57
C LEU A 110 13.07 -10.93 4.19
N SER A 111 13.48 -10.95 2.92
CA SER A 111 14.39 -9.95 2.38
C SER A 111 13.66 -8.65 2.11
N THR A 112 14.32 -7.53 2.40
CA THR A 112 13.80 -6.18 2.15
C THR A 112 14.76 -5.41 1.25
N GLY A 113 14.25 -4.35 0.62
CA GLY A 113 15.06 -3.48 -0.21
C GLY A 113 14.34 -2.16 -0.46
N LEU A 114 15.12 -1.10 -0.63
CA LEU A 114 14.66 0.24 -0.97
C LEU A 114 15.33 0.69 -2.26
N VAL A 115 14.56 1.34 -3.11
CA VAL A 115 15.03 1.98 -4.35
C VAL A 115 14.41 3.36 -4.42
N SER A 116 15.22 4.36 -4.67
CA SER A 116 14.79 5.75 -4.77
C SER A 116 15.40 6.42 -6.01
N THR A 117 14.73 7.43 -6.53
CA THR A 117 15.24 8.32 -7.60
C THR A 117 15.92 9.57 -7.04
N CYS A 118 15.89 9.76 -5.73
CA CYS A 118 16.60 10.79 -4.95
C CYS A 118 17.57 10.11 -3.97
N ASP A 119 18.16 10.87 -3.06
CA ASP A 119 18.96 10.31 -1.98
C ASP A 119 18.11 9.36 -1.14
N ILE A 120 18.66 8.18 -0.82
CA ILE A 120 17.93 7.17 -0.04
C ILE A 120 17.62 7.64 1.39
N THR A 121 18.26 8.69 1.83
CA THR A 121 18.06 9.35 3.14
C THR A 121 17.04 10.48 3.07
N ASP A 122 16.45 10.75 1.90
CA ASP A 122 15.34 11.70 1.78
C ASP A 122 14.08 11.16 2.47
N ALA A 123 13.10 12.05 2.69
CA ALA A 123 11.94 11.78 3.54
C ALA A 123 11.02 10.67 2.99
N THR A 124 10.93 10.49 1.68
CA THR A 124 10.13 9.43 1.07
C THR A 124 10.87 8.13 0.99
#